data_08e93a84668f11f83b0f84a80cd33213
#
_entry.id   08e93a84668f11f83b0f84a80cd33213
#
_cell.length_a   1.000
_cell.length_b   1.000
_cell.length_c   1.000
_cell.angle_alpha   90.00
_cell.angle_beta   90.00
_cell.angle_gamma   90.00
#
_symmetry.space_group_name_H-M   'P 1'
#
loop_
_entity.id
_entity.type
_entity.pdbx_description
1 polymer ?
#
loop_
_entity_poly.entity_id
_entity_poly.type
_entity_poly.pdbx_seq_one_letter_code
_entity_poly.pdbx_strand_id
1 'polypeptide(L)'
;MRHTIIDTSNLELTEKVVSIKRVTKVVKGGRNFRFSALVVVGDGNGHVGAGLGKAAEIPEAIRKGKEDAMKKLIAVARDENNSITHDFVGKFGSAELLMKRAPEGTGIIAGGPARAVIELAGIKNIRTKCMGSRNKQNVVLATIDGLRQLKTPEEVARLRGKSVEEIFA
;
A
#
# COMPACT_ATOMS: atom_id res chain seq x y z
N MET A 1 -6.35 2.08 17.46
CA MET A 1 -6.15 3.10 16.41
C MET A 1 -7.45 3.25 15.65
N ARG A 2 -8.03 4.46 15.57
CA ARG A 2 -9.29 4.68 14.84
C ARG A 2 -8.99 4.61 13.34
N HIS A 3 -9.62 3.67 12.65
CA HIS A 3 -9.66 3.68 11.19
C HIS A 3 -10.53 4.86 10.76
N THR A 4 -9.93 5.91 10.25
CA THR A 4 -10.68 6.96 9.58
C THR A 4 -11.16 6.34 8.27
N ILE A 5 -12.46 6.11 8.15
CA ILE A 5 -13.08 5.66 6.91
C ILE A 5 -13.02 6.84 5.96
N ILE A 6 -12.27 6.69 4.87
CA ILE A 6 -12.18 7.70 3.81
C ILE A 6 -13.42 7.53 2.95
N ASP A 7 -14.17 8.63 2.72
CA ASP A 7 -15.32 8.61 1.83
C ASP A 7 -14.83 8.44 0.38
N THR A 8 -15.26 7.34 -0.23
CA THR A 8 -14.85 6.94 -1.59
C THR A 8 -15.74 7.51 -2.68
N SER A 9 -16.83 8.22 -2.33
CA SER A 9 -17.85 8.66 -3.27
C SER A 9 -17.35 9.64 -4.34
N ASN A 10 -16.28 10.40 -4.01
CA ASN A 10 -15.72 11.45 -4.88
C ASN A 10 -14.33 11.09 -5.42
N LEU A 11 -13.85 9.85 -5.23
CA LEU A 11 -12.51 9.45 -5.65
C LEU A 11 -12.57 8.63 -6.94
N GLU A 12 -11.80 9.04 -7.94
CA GLU A 12 -11.54 8.23 -9.14
C GLU A 12 -10.52 7.14 -8.82
N LEU A 13 -11.01 5.97 -8.42
CA LEU A 13 -10.17 4.87 -7.99
C LEU A 13 -9.75 3.98 -9.16
N THR A 14 -8.45 3.87 -9.37
CA THR A 14 -7.83 2.92 -10.28
C THR A 14 -7.46 1.65 -9.53
N GLU A 15 -7.64 0.48 -10.18
CA GLU A 15 -7.31 -0.81 -9.59
C GLU A 15 -6.14 -1.48 -10.31
N LYS A 16 -5.31 -2.19 -9.55
CA LYS A 16 -4.21 -3.02 -10.09
C LYS A 16 -4.18 -4.37 -9.42
N VAL A 17 -4.29 -5.42 -10.22
CA VAL A 17 -4.18 -6.82 -9.73
C VAL A 17 -2.71 -7.18 -9.59
N VAL A 18 -2.26 -7.42 -8.36
CA VAL A 18 -0.85 -7.75 -8.05
C VAL A 18 -0.57 -9.23 -8.26
N SER A 19 -1.50 -10.10 -7.86
CA SER A 19 -1.36 -11.54 -8.09
C SER A 19 -2.69 -12.28 -7.97
N ILE A 20 -2.83 -13.31 -8.79
CA ILE A 20 -3.91 -14.29 -8.70
C ILE A 20 -3.27 -15.64 -8.39
N LYS A 21 -3.82 -16.37 -7.43
CA LYS A 21 -3.37 -17.71 -7.05
C LYS A 21 -4.57 -18.66 -7.00
N ARG A 22 -4.41 -19.86 -7.55
CA ARG A 22 -5.35 -20.95 -7.34
C ARG A 22 -5.06 -21.58 -5.99
N VAL A 23 -6.05 -21.64 -5.11
CA VAL A 23 -5.98 -22.26 -3.79
C VAL A 23 -6.91 -23.44 -3.71
N THR A 24 -6.53 -24.48 -2.98
CA THR A 24 -7.29 -25.73 -2.89
C THR A 24 -7.55 -26.04 -1.43
N LYS A 25 -8.80 -26.40 -1.11
CA LYS A 25 -9.16 -26.99 0.17
C LYS A 25 -9.47 -28.47 -0.07
N VAL A 26 -8.73 -29.36 0.56
CA VAL A 26 -8.98 -30.79 0.53
C VAL A 26 -10.04 -31.13 1.59
N VAL A 27 -11.08 -31.84 1.18
CA VAL A 27 -12.18 -32.32 2.02
C VAL A 27 -12.37 -33.82 1.79
N LYS A 28 -13.15 -34.50 2.64
CA LYS A 28 -13.41 -35.95 2.53
C LYS A 28 -13.97 -36.39 1.16
N GLY A 29 -14.70 -35.51 0.47
CA GLY A 29 -15.28 -35.76 -0.88
C GLY A 29 -14.43 -35.31 -2.05
N GLY A 30 -13.19 -34.81 -1.84
CA GLY A 30 -12.33 -34.37 -2.92
C GLY A 30 -11.63 -33.02 -2.68
N ARG A 31 -11.34 -32.29 -3.77
CA ARG A 31 -10.60 -31.02 -3.75
C ARG A 31 -11.48 -29.87 -4.23
N ASN A 32 -11.74 -28.90 -3.37
CA ASN A 32 -12.44 -27.67 -3.75
C ASN A 32 -11.43 -26.59 -4.15
N PHE A 33 -11.50 -26.16 -5.40
CA PHE A 33 -10.63 -25.12 -5.96
C PHE A 33 -11.29 -23.76 -5.81
N ARG A 34 -10.48 -22.74 -5.48
CA ARG A 34 -10.87 -21.34 -5.48
C ARG A 34 -9.71 -20.49 -5.98
N PHE A 35 -10.03 -19.26 -6.38
CA PHE A 35 -9.02 -18.27 -6.76
C PHE A 35 -8.91 -17.23 -5.67
N SER A 36 -7.68 -16.81 -5.40
CA SER A 36 -7.37 -15.72 -4.49
C SER A 36 -6.69 -14.60 -5.29
N ALA A 37 -7.32 -13.42 -5.34
CA ALA A 37 -6.80 -12.24 -6.00
C ALA A 37 -6.33 -11.22 -4.96
N LEU A 38 -5.09 -10.73 -5.09
CA LEU A 38 -4.55 -9.61 -4.34
C LEU A 38 -4.68 -8.37 -5.22
N VAL A 39 -5.49 -7.42 -4.77
CA VAL A 39 -5.83 -6.20 -5.52
C VAL A 39 -5.39 -4.99 -4.71
N VAL A 40 -4.83 -4.00 -5.39
CA VAL A 40 -4.52 -2.69 -4.84
C VAL A 40 -5.38 -1.67 -5.55
N VAL A 41 -5.91 -0.71 -4.81
CA VAL A 41 -6.76 0.37 -5.31
C VAL A 41 -6.20 1.70 -4.83
N GLY A 42 -6.20 2.71 -5.66
CA GLY A 42 -5.77 4.06 -5.30
C GLY A 42 -6.23 5.10 -6.31
N ASP A 43 -6.13 6.37 -5.91
CA ASP A 43 -6.53 7.53 -6.72
C ASP A 43 -5.35 8.23 -7.42
N GLY A 44 -4.12 7.77 -7.19
CA GLY A 44 -2.92 8.48 -7.65
C GLY A 44 -2.65 9.82 -6.96
N ASN A 45 -3.47 10.19 -5.97
CA ASN A 45 -3.43 11.48 -5.28
C ASN A 45 -3.24 11.40 -3.76
N GLY A 46 -2.71 10.28 -3.29
CA GLY A 46 -2.38 10.10 -1.87
C GLY A 46 -3.29 9.13 -1.14
N HIS A 47 -4.21 8.46 -1.82
CA HIS A 47 -5.02 7.41 -1.21
C HIS A 47 -4.72 6.07 -1.84
N VAL A 48 -4.47 5.07 -1.02
CA VAL A 48 -4.19 3.71 -1.48
C VAL A 48 -4.69 2.69 -0.47
N GLY A 49 -5.16 1.56 -0.98
CA GLY A 49 -5.58 0.43 -0.15
C GLY A 49 -5.28 -0.89 -0.84
N ALA A 50 -5.19 -1.96 -0.07
CA ALA A 50 -5.05 -3.31 -0.61
C ALA A 50 -6.06 -4.26 0.01
N GLY A 51 -6.57 -5.15 -0.81
CA GLY A 51 -7.56 -6.14 -0.42
C GLY A 51 -7.27 -7.52 -1.00
N LEU A 52 -7.80 -8.53 -0.34
CA LEU A 52 -7.70 -9.92 -0.75
C LEU A 52 -9.08 -10.50 -0.97
N GLY A 53 -9.41 -10.79 -2.23
CA GLY A 53 -10.65 -11.47 -2.59
C GLY A 53 -10.44 -12.97 -2.84
N LYS A 54 -11.42 -13.78 -2.46
CA LYS A 54 -11.46 -15.22 -2.75
C LYS A 54 -12.82 -15.61 -3.30
N ALA A 55 -12.83 -16.30 -4.46
CA ALA A 55 -14.05 -16.80 -5.09
C ALA A 55 -13.79 -18.07 -5.90
N ALA A 56 -14.87 -18.69 -6.42
CA ALA A 56 -14.77 -19.82 -7.35
C ALA A 56 -14.24 -19.38 -8.71
N GLU A 57 -14.55 -18.14 -9.12
CA GLU A 57 -14.16 -17.54 -10.40
C GLU A 57 -13.21 -16.36 -10.18
N ILE A 58 -12.34 -16.12 -11.18
CA ILE A 58 -11.33 -15.05 -11.12
C ILE A 58 -11.98 -13.65 -11.07
N PRO A 59 -12.95 -13.29 -11.93
CA PRO A 59 -13.57 -11.98 -11.91
C PRO A 59 -14.21 -11.64 -10.56
N GLU A 60 -14.91 -12.61 -9.97
CA GLU A 60 -15.53 -12.47 -8.65
C GLU A 60 -14.49 -12.31 -7.53
N ALA A 61 -13.34 -13.00 -7.62
CA ALA A 61 -12.25 -12.84 -6.67
C ALA A 61 -11.65 -11.42 -6.76
N ILE A 62 -11.50 -10.86 -7.97
CA ILE A 62 -11.01 -9.50 -8.18
C ILE A 62 -12.03 -8.49 -7.62
N ARG A 63 -13.33 -8.62 -7.94
CA ARG A 63 -14.39 -7.74 -7.43
C ARG A 63 -14.38 -7.68 -5.90
N LYS A 64 -14.35 -8.84 -5.24
CA LYS A 64 -14.27 -8.92 -3.77
C LYS A 64 -12.97 -8.32 -3.21
N GLY A 65 -11.84 -8.51 -3.92
CA GLY A 65 -10.56 -7.90 -3.56
C GLY A 65 -10.60 -6.38 -3.64
N LYS A 66 -11.24 -5.82 -4.66
CA LYS A 66 -11.46 -4.38 -4.82
C LYS A 66 -12.31 -3.82 -3.68
N GLU A 67 -13.45 -4.45 -3.37
CA GLU A 67 -14.32 -4.03 -2.27
C GLU A 67 -13.60 -4.07 -0.90
N ASP A 68 -12.77 -5.08 -0.66
CA ASP A 68 -11.95 -5.17 0.56
C ASP A 68 -10.88 -4.09 0.60
N ALA A 69 -10.24 -3.77 -0.54
CA ALA A 69 -9.25 -2.70 -0.66
C ALA A 69 -9.86 -1.31 -0.40
N MET A 70 -11.05 -1.04 -0.94
CA MET A 70 -11.77 0.22 -0.73
C MET A 70 -12.10 0.49 0.74
N LYS A 71 -12.42 -0.56 1.51
CA LYS A 71 -12.66 -0.45 2.96
C LYS A 71 -11.41 -0.16 3.78
N LYS A 72 -10.22 -0.36 3.20
CA LYS A 72 -8.91 -0.25 3.86
C LYS A 72 -8.04 0.84 3.26
N LEU A 73 -8.65 1.85 2.65
CA LEU A 73 -7.92 3.00 2.12
C LEU A 73 -7.21 3.75 3.25
N ILE A 74 -6.00 4.18 2.97
CA ILE A 74 -5.19 5.05 3.82
C ILE A 74 -4.83 6.33 3.07
N ALA A 75 -4.68 7.43 3.81
CA ALA A 75 -4.06 8.64 3.29
C ALA A 75 -2.54 8.55 3.49
N VAL A 76 -1.79 8.95 2.47
CA VAL A 76 -0.32 8.89 2.43
C VAL A 76 0.25 10.30 2.43
N ALA A 77 1.13 10.60 3.39
CA ALA A 77 1.88 11.85 3.42
C ALA A 77 2.92 11.87 2.29
N ARG A 78 2.85 12.90 1.44
CA ARG A 78 3.77 13.11 0.32
C ARG A 78 4.50 14.43 0.48
N ASP A 79 5.70 14.50 -0.05
CA ASP A 79 6.50 15.72 -0.17
C ASP A 79 6.18 16.47 -1.49
N GLU A 80 6.63 17.72 -1.60
CA GLU A 80 6.49 18.58 -2.80
C GLU A 80 7.04 17.90 -4.07
N ASN A 81 8.08 17.09 -3.94
CA ASN A 81 8.69 16.33 -5.03
C ASN A 81 7.95 15.02 -5.39
N ASN A 82 6.71 14.84 -4.93
CA ASN A 82 5.97 13.59 -5.07
C ASN A 82 6.77 12.36 -4.58
N SER A 83 7.56 12.55 -3.52
CA SER A 83 8.28 11.52 -2.78
C SER A 83 7.66 11.31 -1.40
N ILE A 84 8.21 10.40 -0.61
CA ILE A 84 7.84 10.24 0.81
C ILE A 84 8.50 11.34 1.65
N THR A 85 7.90 11.69 2.77
CA THR A 85 8.39 12.75 3.67
C THR A 85 9.72 12.42 4.34
N HIS A 86 9.95 11.18 4.70
CA HIS A 86 11.18 10.69 5.33
C HIS A 86 11.41 9.20 5.06
N ASP A 87 12.64 8.74 5.28
CA ASP A 87 13.00 7.33 5.17
C ASP A 87 12.27 6.50 6.24
N PHE A 88 11.72 5.36 5.84
CA PHE A 88 10.98 4.49 6.73
C PHE A 88 11.11 3.00 6.36
N VAL A 89 10.93 2.13 7.34
CA VAL A 89 10.86 0.67 7.12
C VAL A 89 9.49 0.17 7.51
N GLY A 90 8.66 -0.15 6.51
CA GLY A 90 7.38 -0.79 6.73
C GLY A 90 7.55 -2.29 6.99
N LYS A 91 6.76 -2.85 7.90
CA LYS A 91 6.85 -4.25 8.33
C LYS A 91 5.49 -4.94 8.34
N PHE A 92 5.46 -6.16 7.82
CA PHE A 92 4.30 -7.02 7.95
C PHE A 92 4.72 -8.50 7.95
N GLY A 93 4.46 -9.21 9.04
CA GLY A 93 4.97 -10.57 9.22
C GLY A 93 6.49 -10.60 9.14
N SER A 94 7.02 -11.44 8.26
CA SER A 94 8.47 -11.54 7.99
C SER A 94 8.95 -10.68 6.81
N ALA A 95 8.06 -9.86 6.21
CA ALA A 95 8.43 -8.92 5.15
C ALA A 95 8.77 -7.56 5.74
N GLU A 96 9.89 -6.99 5.31
CA GLU A 96 10.34 -5.65 5.62
C GLU A 96 10.59 -4.90 4.30
N LEU A 97 10.05 -3.70 4.17
CA LEU A 97 10.29 -2.84 3.03
C LEU A 97 10.96 -1.55 3.48
N LEU A 98 12.23 -1.40 3.15
CA LEU A 98 12.93 -0.13 3.28
C LEU A 98 12.46 0.80 2.19
N MET A 99 11.99 1.98 2.56
CA MET A 99 11.59 3.07 1.68
C MET A 99 12.48 4.28 1.95
N LYS A 100 13.11 4.82 0.92
CA LYS A 100 13.98 5.98 1.00
C LYS A 100 13.47 7.10 0.12
N ARG A 101 13.47 8.31 0.66
CA ARG A 101 13.20 9.53 -0.09
C ARG A 101 14.14 9.62 -1.29
N ALA A 102 13.65 10.14 -2.39
CA ALA A 102 14.44 10.33 -3.60
C ALA A 102 14.15 11.71 -4.21
N PRO A 103 15.16 12.34 -4.82
CA PRO A 103 14.99 13.61 -5.52
C PRO A 103 14.10 13.43 -6.74
N GLU A 104 13.58 14.53 -7.25
CA GLU A 104 12.83 14.58 -8.49
C GLU A 104 13.63 13.98 -9.66
N GLY A 105 12.94 13.28 -10.55
CA GLY A 105 13.54 12.61 -11.70
C GLY A 105 14.10 11.20 -11.43
N THR A 106 14.13 10.74 -10.17
CA THR A 106 14.61 9.38 -9.85
C THR A 106 13.65 8.30 -10.35
N GLY A 107 12.33 8.58 -10.37
CA GLY A 107 11.31 7.60 -10.68
C GLY A 107 11.06 6.59 -9.55
N ILE A 108 10.25 5.57 -9.83
CA ILE A 108 9.89 4.54 -8.85
C ILE A 108 10.86 3.36 -8.98
N ILE A 109 11.77 3.22 -8.02
CA ILE A 109 12.67 2.06 -7.92
C ILE A 109 12.12 1.12 -6.84
N ALA A 110 11.27 0.20 -7.25
CA ALA A 110 10.55 -0.72 -6.36
C ALA A 110 10.33 -2.09 -7.01
N GLY A 111 10.26 -3.13 -6.19
CA GLY A 111 9.83 -4.46 -6.62
C GLY A 111 8.35 -4.47 -7.01
N GLY A 112 7.95 -5.36 -7.93
CA GLY A 112 6.61 -5.37 -8.52
C GLY A 112 5.42 -5.18 -7.55
N PRO A 113 5.32 -5.96 -6.45
CA PRO A 113 4.24 -5.78 -5.48
C PRO A 113 4.23 -4.42 -4.78
N ALA A 114 5.41 -3.92 -4.36
CA ALA A 114 5.54 -2.60 -3.74
C ALA A 114 5.30 -1.48 -4.76
N ARG A 115 5.79 -1.64 -6.01
CA ARG A 115 5.57 -0.68 -7.09
C ARG A 115 4.09 -0.43 -7.36
N ALA A 116 3.27 -1.48 -7.36
CA ALA A 116 1.83 -1.34 -7.58
C ALA A 116 1.15 -0.45 -6.52
N VAL A 117 1.56 -0.56 -5.26
CA VAL A 117 1.04 0.30 -4.17
C VAL A 117 1.53 1.73 -4.32
N ILE A 118 2.83 1.93 -4.59
CA ILE A 118 3.48 3.23 -4.69
C ILE A 118 2.94 4.05 -5.86
N GLU A 119 2.76 3.41 -7.03
CA GLU A 119 2.16 4.04 -8.21
C GLU A 119 0.74 4.53 -7.94
N LEU A 120 -0.10 3.68 -7.33
CA LEU A 120 -1.48 4.02 -7.02
C LEU A 120 -1.62 5.01 -5.86
N ALA A 121 -0.60 5.14 -5.00
CA ALA A 121 -0.51 6.20 -4.00
C ALA A 121 -0.11 7.56 -4.59
N GLY A 122 0.30 7.61 -5.87
CA GLY A 122 0.72 8.84 -6.54
C GLY A 122 2.14 9.30 -6.18
N ILE A 123 2.96 8.42 -5.63
CA ILE A 123 4.38 8.68 -5.38
C ILE A 123 5.14 8.45 -6.68
N LYS A 124 5.90 9.45 -7.13
CA LYS A 124 6.65 9.41 -8.38
C LYS A 124 8.14 9.16 -8.19
N ASN A 125 8.70 9.54 -7.06
CA ASN A 125 10.14 9.46 -6.78
C ASN A 125 10.40 8.74 -5.47
N ILE A 126 10.91 7.51 -5.53
CA ILE A 126 11.20 6.69 -4.35
C ILE A 126 12.19 5.58 -4.67
N ARG A 127 13.04 5.25 -3.71
CA ARG A 127 13.91 4.07 -3.74
C ARG A 127 13.50 3.09 -2.66
N THR A 128 13.26 1.83 -3.03
CA THR A 128 12.83 0.81 -2.08
C THR A 128 13.67 -0.45 -2.19
N LYS A 129 13.78 -1.15 -1.07
CA LYS A 129 14.39 -2.48 -1.02
C LYS A 129 13.58 -3.39 -0.11
N CYS A 130 13.13 -4.51 -0.66
CA CYS A 130 12.50 -5.57 0.13
C CYS A 130 13.61 -6.37 0.85
N MET A 131 13.54 -6.39 2.17
CA MET A 131 14.36 -7.19 3.07
C MET A 131 13.45 -8.24 3.72
N GLY A 132 13.97 -9.44 3.98
CA GLY A 132 13.15 -10.54 4.51
C GLY A 132 12.28 -11.21 3.44
N SER A 133 11.03 -11.52 3.76
CA SER A 133 10.14 -12.28 2.89
C SER A 133 9.76 -11.53 1.62
N ARG A 134 9.81 -12.25 0.48
CA ARG A 134 9.36 -11.76 -0.85
C ARG A 134 7.93 -12.19 -1.18
N ASN A 135 7.15 -12.67 -0.21
CA ASN A 135 5.75 -12.99 -0.44
C ASN A 135 4.99 -11.73 -0.86
N LYS A 136 4.37 -11.76 -2.05
CA LYS A 136 3.68 -10.61 -2.65
C LYS A 136 2.66 -9.97 -1.71
N GLN A 137 1.87 -10.77 -1.00
CA GLN A 137 0.88 -10.28 -0.05
C GLN A 137 1.55 -9.54 1.12
N ASN A 138 2.58 -10.14 1.73
CA ASN A 138 3.28 -9.53 2.86
C ASN A 138 4.00 -8.24 2.43
N VAL A 139 4.61 -8.22 1.24
CA VAL A 139 5.28 -7.01 0.71
C VAL A 139 4.28 -5.88 0.50
N VAL A 140 3.10 -6.15 -0.09
CA VAL A 140 2.04 -5.14 -0.27
C VAL A 140 1.60 -4.59 1.08
N LEU A 141 1.34 -5.46 2.06
CA LEU A 141 0.90 -5.02 3.40
C LEU A 141 2.01 -4.29 4.17
N ALA A 142 3.27 -4.70 4.03
CA ALA A 142 4.41 -3.97 4.59
C ALA A 142 4.57 -2.57 3.95
N THR A 143 4.31 -2.46 2.64
CA THR A 143 4.32 -1.15 1.96
C THR A 143 3.23 -0.24 2.52
N ILE A 144 2.01 -0.74 2.65
CA ILE A 144 0.88 0.02 3.21
C ILE A 144 1.13 0.40 4.67
N ASP A 145 1.67 -0.52 5.48
CA ASP A 145 2.04 -0.23 6.86
C ASP A 145 3.05 0.91 6.96
N GLY A 146 4.10 0.86 6.13
CA GLY A 146 5.09 1.91 6.09
C GLY A 146 4.54 3.26 5.64
N LEU A 147 3.74 3.29 4.56
CA LEU A 147 3.12 4.52 4.06
C LEU A 147 2.14 5.14 5.07
N ARG A 148 1.44 4.31 5.83
CA ARG A 148 0.50 4.75 6.89
C ARG A 148 1.20 5.42 8.07
N GLN A 149 2.45 5.06 8.34
CA GLN A 149 3.22 5.57 9.46
C GLN A 149 4.01 6.84 9.13
N LEU A 150 4.05 7.25 7.85
CA LEU A 150 4.67 8.50 7.46
C LEU A 150 3.94 9.68 8.10
N LYS A 151 4.71 10.67 8.56
CA LYS A 151 4.21 11.90 9.17
C LYS A 151 4.65 13.10 8.35
N THR A 152 3.78 14.10 8.29
CA THR A 152 4.15 15.39 7.70
C THR A 152 4.96 16.22 8.70
N PRO A 153 5.79 17.16 8.23
CA PRO A 153 6.52 18.08 9.12
C PRO A 153 5.59 18.85 10.07
N GLU A 154 4.40 19.24 9.59
CA GLU A 154 3.40 19.95 10.40
C GLU A 154 2.84 19.06 11.53
N GLU A 155 2.60 17.78 11.25
CA GLU A 155 2.18 16.83 12.28
C GLU A 155 3.23 16.64 13.35
N VAL A 156 4.51 16.55 12.94
CA VAL A 156 5.63 16.42 13.88
C VAL A 156 5.79 17.71 14.70
N ALA A 157 5.69 18.88 14.07
CA ALA A 157 5.71 20.19 14.71
C ALA A 157 4.65 20.29 15.82
N ARG A 158 3.40 19.94 15.46
CA ARG A 158 2.28 19.92 16.41
C ARG A 158 2.50 18.97 17.58
N LEU A 159 3.05 17.78 17.32
CA LEU A 159 3.33 16.78 18.36
C LEU A 159 4.45 17.21 19.32
N ARG A 160 5.42 17.98 18.83
CA ARG A 160 6.57 18.46 19.61
C ARG A 160 6.33 19.85 20.24
N GLY A 161 5.24 20.53 19.87
CA GLY A 161 4.95 21.92 20.31
C GLY A 161 5.98 22.92 19.79
N LYS A 162 6.54 22.70 18.58
CA LYS A 162 7.55 23.53 17.93
C LYS A 162 7.06 24.05 16.58
N SER A 163 7.70 25.09 16.04
CA SER A 163 7.45 25.51 14.66
C SER A 163 8.06 24.53 13.64
N VAL A 164 7.56 24.55 12.41
CA VAL A 164 8.11 23.71 11.33
C VAL A 164 9.58 24.09 11.04
N GLU A 165 9.90 25.39 11.13
CA GLU A 165 11.27 25.90 10.93
C GLU A 165 12.24 25.34 11.97
N GLU A 166 11.83 25.27 13.24
CA GLU A 166 12.64 24.70 14.33
C GLU A 166 12.85 23.18 14.22
N ILE A 167 12.07 22.48 13.40
CA ILE A 167 12.26 21.05 13.17
C ILE A 167 13.32 20.77 12.12
N PHE A 168 13.50 21.69 11.17
CA PHE A 168 14.50 21.59 10.12
C PHE A 168 15.83 22.26 10.48
N ALA A 169 15.85 23.08 11.52
CA ALA A 169 17.06 23.69 12.06
C ALA A 169 17.87 22.69 12.91
#